data_0548e46f1e876283bb65b5c98d145923
#
_entry.id   0548e46f1e876283bb65b5c98d145923
#
_cell.length_a   1.000
_cell.length_b   1.000
_cell.length_c   1.000
_cell.angle_alpha   90.00
_cell.angle_beta   90.00
_cell.angle_gamma   90.00
#
_symmetry.space_group_name_H-M   'P 1'
#
loop_
_entity.id
_entity.type
_entity.pdbx_description
1 polymer ?
#
loop_
_entity_poly.entity_id
_entity_poly.type
_entity_poly.pdbx_seq_one_letter_code
_entity_poly.pdbx_strand_id
1 'polypeptide(L)'
;MATKSFDVVVIGSGPGGYVAAIRAAQLGLSTCVVEREHLGGICLNWGCIPTKAMLRSSEVFHLMHRAKEFGLKADNVGYDLDAVVKRSRQVAGQLSGGIGHLLKKNKVTVIMGEGTIPAKGKVSVKTDKGVEEITAKNIILATGARARELPGLEADGDLVWTYKAALTPKRMPKKLLVIGSGAIGIEFASFYNTLGADTTVVEVMDRVLPVEDAEISAFAKKSFEKQGMKIMQKAMVKKLDRSKGKVTAHIEVGGKVEKHDFDTVISAVGIVGNVENLGLEKVGVKLDRTHVVTDEYCRTGVDGLYAIGDIAGAPWLAHKASHEGTMVAELIAGKKAHPIKPNSIAGCTYCHPQVASVGLTEAKAKEAGYKVKVGRFPFIGNGKAIALGEPEGMIKTVFDEKTGELLGAHMIGAEVTELIQGYVVGQALETTEEDLMHTVFPHPTLSEMMHESVLDAYDRVIHM
;
A
#
# COMPACT_ATOMS: atom_id res chain seq x y z
N MET A 1 -6.80 22.00 35.88
CA MET A 1 -5.74 20.95 35.73
C MET A 1 -4.51 21.61 35.12
N ALA A 2 -3.29 21.22 35.52
CA ALA A 2 -2.08 21.77 34.91
C ALA A 2 -2.04 21.36 33.44
N THR A 3 -1.78 22.30 32.53
CA THR A 3 -1.63 22.04 31.08
C THR A 3 -0.37 21.22 30.87
N LYS A 4 -0.49 20.04 30.26
CA LYS A 4 0.65 19.19 29.89
C LYS A 4 1.44 19.88 28.78
N SER A 5 2.77 19.81 28.81
CA SER A 5 3.65 20.41 27.80
C SER A 5 4.61 19.34 27.23
N PHE A 6 4.79 19.34 25.90
CA PHE A 6 5.70 18.43 25.22
C PHE A 6 6.54 19.17 24.15
N ASP A 7 7.70 18.64 23.84
CA ASP A 7 8.48 19.11 22.69
C ASP A 7 7.82 18.72 21.38
N VAL A 8 7.22 17.50 21.33
CA VAL A 8 6.54 16.97 20.15
C VAL A 8 5.21 16.33 20.53
N VAL A 9 4.14 16.72 19.84
CA VAL A 9 2.84 16.02 19.89
C VAL A 9 2.54 15.47 18.49
N VAL A 10 2.29 14.17 18.41
CA VAL A 10 1.90 13.48 17.16
C VAL A 10 0.42 13.16 17.21
N ILE A 11 -0.35 13.63 16.23
CA ILE A 11 -1.78 13.34 16.11
C ILE A 11 -1.97 12.21 15.09
N GLY A 12 -2.33 11.02 15.57
CA GLY A 12 -2.41 9.77 14.84
C GLY A 12 -1.20 8.87 15.09
N SER A 13 -1.46 7.58 15.29
CA SER A 13 -0.46 6.55 15.60
C SER A 13 -0.27 5.51 14.50
N GLY A 14 -0.63 5.85 13.24
CA GLY A 14 -0.28 5.04 12.08
C GLY A 14 1.24 4.88 11.92
N PRO A 15 1.71 4.17 10.86
CA PRO A 15 3.14 3.90 10.65
C PRO A 15 4.04 5.13 10.76
N GLY A 16 3.66 6.25 10.16
CA GLY A 16 4.41 7.50 10.31
C GLY A 16 4.38 8.05 11.73
N GLY A 17 3.22 8.02 12.36
CA GLY A 17 3.01 8.66 13.67
C GLY A 17 3.75 7.96 14.80
N TYR A 18 3.62 6.63 14.94
CA TYR A 18 4.33 5.93 16.02
C TYR A 18 5.86 5.91 15.80
N VAL A 19 6.31 5.84 14.54
CA VAL A 19 7.74 5.90 14.21
C VAL A 19 8.31 7.28 14.55
N ALA A 20 7.63 8.36 14.14
CA ALA A 20 8.02 9.73 14.48
C ALA A 20 8.12 9.93 15.99
N ALA A 21 7.11 9.46 16.75
CA ALA A 21 7.08 9.61 18.20
C ALA A 21 8.22 8.84 18.89
N ILE A 22 8.47 7.59 18.48
CA ILE A 22 9.57 6.80 19.03
C ILE A 22 10.92 7.45 18.70
N ARG A 23 11.11 7.90 17.45
CA ARG A 23 12.35 8.54 17.04
C ARG A 23 12.59 9.85 17.76
N ALA A 24 11.58 10.69 17.91
CA ALA A 24 11.66 11.93 18.69
C ALA A 24 12.08 11.65 20.16
N ALA A 25 11.44 10.66 20.80
CA ALA A 25 11.78 10.25 22.15
C ALA A 25 13.22 9.71 22.27
N GLN A 26 13.70 8.92 21.31
CA GLN A 26 15.10 8.45 21.25
C GLN A 26 16.11 9.59 21.12
N LEU A 27 15.69 10.72 20.52
CA LEU A 27 16.50 11.93 20.39
C LEU A 27 16.40 12.84 21.63
N GLY A 28 15.73 12.40 22.70
CA GLY A 28 15.64 13.10 23.97
C GLY A 28 14.49 14.11 24.08
N LEU A 29 13.57 14.14 23.09
CA LEU A 29 12.43 15.04 23.11
C LEU A 29 11.27 14.45 23.91
N SER A 30 10.65 15.28 24.77
CA SER A 30 9.41 14.89 25.44
C SER A 30 8.30 14.75 24.43
N THR A 31 7.71 13.55 24.34
CA THR A 31 6.85 13.19 23.20
C THR A 31 5.51 12.62 23.67
N CYS A 32 4.43 13.06 23.01
CA CYS A 32 3.07 12.56 23.20
C CYS A 32 2.48 12.10 21.85
N VAL A 33 1.74 10.98 21.87
CA VAL A 33 0.92 10.51 20.76
C VAL A 33 -0.54 10.61 21.16
N VAL A 34 -1.36 11.20 20.28
CA VAL A 34 -2.81 11.25 20.40
C VAL A 34 -3.41 10.28 19.39
N GLU A 35 -4.18 9.29 19.83
CA GLU A 35 -4.81 8.28 18.96
C GLU A 35 -6.30 8.14 19.29
N ARG A 36 -7.14 8.15 18.26
CA ARG A 36 -8.59 8.10 18.45
C ARG A 36 -9.18 6.70 18.48
N GLU A 37 -8.55 5.71 17.85
CA GLU A 37 -9.16 4.38 17.64
C GLU A 37 -8.21 3.26 18.09
N HIS A 38 -7.15 3.00 17.31
CA HIS A 38 -6.23 1.89 17.55
C HIS A 38 -4.79 2.26 17.24
N LEU A 39 -3.88 1.92 18.13
CA LEU A 39 -2.45 2.08 17.90
C LEU A 39 -2.02 1.30 16.65
N GLY A 40 -1.14 1.92 15.84
CA GLY A 40 -0.70 1.36 14.57
C GLY A 40 -1.56 1.77 13.36
N GLY A 41 -2.68 2.48 13.59
CA GLY A 41 -3.53 3.05 12.56
C GLY A 41 -4.14 2.01 11.60
N ILE A 42 -4.52 2.46 10.41
CA ILE A 42 -5.16 1.60 9.39
C ILE A 42 -4.23 0.46 8.96
N CYS A 43 -2.95 0.71 8.72
CA CYS A 43 -2.03 -0.30 8.20
C CYS A 43 -2.01 -1.58 9.05
N LEU A 44 -1.89 -1.47 10.37
CA LEU A 44 -1.83 -2.62 11.26
C LEU A 44 -3.20 -3.21 11.58
N ASN A 45 -4.25 -2.39 11.59
CA ASN A 45 -5.56 -2.83 12.05
C ASN A 45 -6.56 -3.14 10.92
N TRP A 46 -6.52 -2.39 9.81
CA TRP A 46 -7.54 -2.43 8.75
C TRP A 46 -6.96 -2.33 7.34
N GLY A 47 -5.68 -2.59 7.14
CA GLY A 47 -5.00 -2.41 5.85
C GLY A 47 -3.94 -3.46 5.60
N CYS A 48 -2.68 -3.02 5.53
CA CYS A 48 -1.52 -3.81 5.08
C CYS A 48 -1.48 -5.21 5.71
N ILE A 49 -1.41 -5.26 7.02
CA ILE A 49 -1.11 -6.51 7.72
C ILE A 49 -2.28 -7.50 7.72
N PRO A 50 -3.52 -7.13 8.11
CA PRO A 50 -4.62 -8.09 8.04
C PRO A 50 -4.94 -8.55 6.61
N THR A 51 -4.75 -7.70 5.61
CA THR A 51 -4.92 -8.10 4.20
C THR A 51 -3.87 -9.15 3.81
N LYS A 52 -2.60 -8.95 4.15
CA LYS A 52 -1.52 -9.93 3.88
C LYS A 52 -1.75 -11.23 4.64
N ALA A 53 -2.29 -11.17 5.86
CA ALA A 53 -2.68 -12.37 6.60
C ALA A 53 -3.79 -13.17 5.90
N MET A 54 -4.76 -12.48 5.28
CA MET A 54 -5.82 -13.12 4.48
C MET A 54 -5.27 -13.67 3.16
N LEU A 55 -4.48 -12.88 2.43
CA LEU A 55 -3.83 -13.30 1.18
C LEU A 55 -2.95 -14.53 1.39
N ARG A 56 -2.20 -14.62 2.49
CA ARG A 56 -1.43 -15.83 2.81
C ARG A 56 -2.33 -17.04 3.02
N SER A 57 -3.53 -16.88 3.59
CA SER A 57 -4.46 -17.99 3.73
C SER A 57 -5.00 -18.46 2.37
N SER A 58 -5.31 -17.55 1.45
CA SER A 58 -5.73 -17.92 0.09
C SER A 58 -4.59 -18.53 -0.72
N GLU A 59 -3.37 -18.08 -0.56
CA GLU A 59 -2.18 -18.66 -1.18
C GLU A 59 -1.95 -20.11 -0.72
N VAL A 60 -2.02 -20.38 0.60
CA VAL A 60 -1.93 -21.73 1.13
C VAL A 60 -3.06 -22.61 0.57
N PHE A 61 -4.27 -22.08 0.49
CA PHE A 61 -5.41 -22.78 -0.11
C PHE A 61 -5.17 -23.11 -1.58
N HIS A 62 -4.62 -22.20 -2.35
CA HIS A 62 -4.20 -22.43 -3.74
C HIS A 62 -3.16 -23.54 -3.84
N LEU A 63 -2.11 -23.50 -3.00
CA LEU A 63 -1.08 -24.55 -2.96
C LEU A 63 -1.64 -25.92 -2.60
N MET A 64 -2.60 -25.99 -1.67
CA MET A 64 -3.27 -27.26 -1.32
C MET A 64 -4.00 -27.88 -2.50
N HIS A 65 -4.60 -27.08 -3.40
CA HIS A 65 -5.23 -27.59 -4.64
C HIS A 65 -4.20 -28.08 -5.65
N ARG A 66 -2.99 -27.58 -5.62
CA ARG A 66 -1.87 -27.95 -6.48
C ARG A 66 -0.98 -29.05 -5.88
N ALA A 67 -1.36 -29.64 -4.73
CA ALA A 67 -0.55 -30.62 -4.01
C ALA A 67 0.00 -31.74 -4.91
N LYS A 68 -0.78 -32.19 -5.90
CA LYS A 68 -0.39 -33.26 -6.85
C LYS A 68 0.82 -32.88 -7.69
N GLU A 69 1.02 -31.62 -8.02
CA GLU A 69 2.18 -31.13 -8.79
C GLU A 69 3.50 -31.36 -8.03
N PHE A 70 3.41 -31.40 -6.70
CA PHE A 70 4.54 -31.63 -5.79
C PHE A 70 4.63 -33.09 -5.30
N GLY A 71 3.86 -34.00 -5.88
CA GLY A 71 3.81 -35.40 -5.43
C GLY A 71 3.09 -35.64 -4.11
N LEU A 72 2.34 -34.64 -3.63
CA LEU A 72 1.61 -34.69 -2.38
C LEU A 72 0.12 -35.07 -2.59
N LYS A 73 -0.51 -35.59 -1.55
CA LYS A 73 -1.95 -35.89 -1.53
C LYS A 73 -2.63 -34.93 -0.55
N ALA A 74 -3.67 -34.26 -1.00
CA ALA A 74 -4.56 -33.46 -0.18
C ALA A 74 -6.00 -33.76 -0.59
N ASP A 75 -6.74 -34.42 0.29
CA ASP A 75 -8.14 -34.80 0.06
C ASP A 75 -9.06 -33.82 0.82
N ASN A 76 -10.24 -33.55 0.26
CA ASN A 76 -11.26 -32.68 0.87
C ASN A 76 -10.74 -31.28 1.26
N VAL A 77 -9.95 -30.67 0.38
CA VAL A 77 -9.42 -29.33 0.59
C VAL A 77 -10.56 -28.32 0.71
N GLY A 78 -10.61 -27.61 1.83
CA GLY A 78 -11.61 -26.59 2.13
C GLY A 78 -11.04 -25.50 3.01
N TYR A 79 -11.85 -24.50 3.32
CA TYR A 79 -11.50 -23.42 4.25
C TYR A 79 -12.67 -23.09 5.19
N ASP A 80 -12.32 -22.54 6.33
CA ASP A 80 -13.24 -21.93 7.29
C ASP A 80 -13.04 -20.42 7.25
N LEU A 81 -14.01 -19.68 6.70
CA LEU A 81 -13.93 -18.23 6.53
C LEU A 81 -13.77 -17.49 7.86
N ASP A 82 -14.52 -17.93 8.90
CA ASP A 82 -14.45 -17.32 10.23
C ASP A 82 -13.07 -17.52 10.86
N ALA A 83 -12.46 -18.69 10.67
CA ALA A 83 -11.10 -18.96 11.12
C ALA A 83 -10.06 -18.11 10.39
N VAL A 84 -10.20 -17.90 9.06
CA VAL A 84 -9.34 -17.01 8.26
C VAL A 84 -9.45 -15.57 8.78
N VAL A 85 -10.66 -15.06 8.97
CA VAL A 85 -10.91 -13.73 9.53
C VAL A 85 -10.33 -13.63 10.92
N LYS A 86 -10.61 -14.57 11.81
CA LYS A 86 -10.10 -14.60 13.19
C LYS A 86 -8.56 -14.53 13.23
N ARG A 87 -7.88 -15.31 12.36
CA ARG A 87 -6.42 -15.27 12.23
C ARG A 87 -5.95 -13.87 11.85
N SER A 88 -6.57 -13.24 10.85
CA SER A 88 -6.18 -11.87 10.42
C SER A 88 -6.34 -10.86 11.56
N ARG A 89 -7.41 -10.96 12.36
CA ARG A 89 -7.64 -10.09 13.52
C ARG A 89 -6.66 -10.34 14.67
N GLN A 90 -6.28 -11.60 14.90
CA GLN A 90 -5.24 -11.94 15.89
C GLN A 90 -3.89 -11.34 15.52
N VAL A 91 -3.47 -11.44 14.24
CA VAL A 91 -2.24 -10.82 13.74
C VAL A 91 -2.27 -9.30 13.93
N ALA A 92 -3.38 -8.65 13.55
CA ALA A 92 -3.55 -7.21 13.75
C ALA A 92 -3.46 -6.83 15.23
N GLY A 93 -4.15 -7.56 16.11
CA GLY A 93 -4.13 -7.32 17.56
C GLY A 93 -2.76 -7.49 18.19
N GLN A 94 -2.00 -8.52 17.77
CA GLN A 94 -0.63 -8.73 18.23
C GLN A 94 0.28 -7.55 17.89
N LEU A 95 0.20 -7.04 16.67
CA LEU A 95 1.05 -5.93 16.23
C LEU A 95 0.64 -4.61 16.87
N SER A 96 -0.67 -4.32 16.97
CA SER A 96 -1.16 -3.14 17.68
C SER A 96 -0.74 -3.13 19.15
N GLY A 97 -0.80 -4.29 19.82
CA GLY A 97 -0.26 -4.45 21.18
C GLY A 97 1.25 -4.21 21.24
N GLY A 98 1.99 -4.68 20.22
CA GLY A 98 3.43 -4.43 20.07
C GLY A 98 3.76 -2.94 19.98
N ILE A 99 2.97 -2.14 19.25
CA ILE A 99 3.15 -0.68 19.20
C ILE A 99 2.96 -0.05 20.58
N GLY A 100 1.95 -0.47 21.34
CA GLY A 100 1.76 -0.01 22.73
C GLY A 100 2.99 -0.28 23.60
N HIS A 101 3.57 -1.49 23.48
CA HIS A 101 4.80 -1.83 24.17
C HIS A 101 6.00 -0.95 23.76
N LEU A 102 6.19 -0.72 22.45
CA LEU A 102 7.29 0.10 21.92
C LEU A 102 7.17 1.56 22.36
N LEU A 103 5.98 2.16 22.34
CA LEU A 103 5.73 3.52 22.82
C LEU A 103 6.06 3.62 24.31
N LYS A 104 5.59 2.68 25.13
CA LYS A 104 5.89 2.61 26.57
C LYS A 104 7.39 2.45 26.84
N LYS A 105 8.09 1.54 26.13
CA LYS A 105 9.53 1.32 26.23
C LYS A 105 10.32 2.61 25.98
N ASN A 106 9.89 3.42 25.01
CA ASN A 106 10.51 4.69 24.66
C ASN A 106 9.98 5.87 25.48
N LYS A 107 9.18 5.64 26.52
CA LYS A 107 8.61 6.67 27.42
C LYS A 107 7.75 7.72 26.68
N VAL A 108 7.14 7.33 25.56
CA VAL A 108 6.18 8.17 24.85
C VAL A 108 4.85 8.16 25.61
N THR A 109 4.31 9.35 25.90
CA THR A 109 2.98 9.48 26.50
C THR A 109 1.92 9.17 25.42
N VAL A 110 0.98 8.28 25.72
CA VAL A 110 -0.15 7.98 24.83
C VAL A 110 -1.42 8.51 25.44
N ILE A 111 -2.18 9.31 24.68
CA ILE A 111 -3.50 9.80 25.07
C ILE A 111 -4.50 9.29 24.03
N MET A 112 -5.44 8.45 24.50
CA MET A 112 -6.53 7.97 23.64
C MET A 112 -7.61 9.04 23.57
N GLY A 113 -7.89 9.53 22.37
CA GLY A 113 -8.89 10.57 22.13
C GLY A 113 -8.75 11.24 20.78
N GLU A 114 -9.68 12.11 20.46
CA GLU A 114 -9.72 12.87 19.22
C GLU A 114 -8.97 14.20 19.38
N GLY A 115 -7.86 14.34 18.66
CA GLY A 115 -6.98 15.52 18.72
C GLY A 115 -7.39 16.59 17.71
N THR A 116 -7.39 17.86 18.15
CA THR A 116 -7.60 19.04 17.31
C THR A 116 -6.55 20.11 17.60
N ILE A 117 -6.37 21.07 16.70
CA ILE A 117 -5.42 22.18 16.82
C ILE A 117 -6.20 23.50 16.91
N PRO A 118 -6.59 23.96 18.14
CA PRO A 118 -7.34 25.18 18.31
C PRO A 118 -6.55 26.45 17.99
N ALA A 119 -5.21 26.41 18.14
CA ALA A 119 -4.27 27.49 17.86
C ALA A 119 -2.84 26.93 17.69
N LYS A 120 -1.93 27.73 17.16
CA LYS A 120 -0.48 27.37 17.06
C LYS A 120 0.06 26.90 18.41
N GLY A 121 0.76 25.77 18.41
CA GLY A 121 1.36 25.19 19.61
C GLY A 121 0.37 24.66 20.66
N LYS A 122 -0.92 24.52 20.31
CA LYS A 122 -1.95 23.96 21.19
C LYS A 122 -2.64 22.78 20.55
N VAL A 123 -2.81 21.72 21.32
CA VAL A 123 -3.59 20.53 20.95
C VAL A 123 -4.66 20.32 22.01
N SER A 124 -5.90 20.19 21.57
CA SER A 124 -7.04 19.83 22.43
C SER A 124 -7.45 18.40 22.12
N VAL A 125 -7.51 17.55 23.14
CA VAL A 125 -7.83 16.13 23.00
C VAL A 125 -9.14 15.81 23.69
N LYS A 126 -10.14 15.41 22.93
CA LYS A 126 -11.42 14.92 23.45
C LYS A 126 -11.26 13.43 23.81
N THR A 127 -11.24 13.16 25.11
CA THR A 127 -11.16 11.80 25.67
C THR A 127 -12.50 11.38 26.28
N ASP A 128 -12.63 10.11 26.66
CA ASP A 128 -13.81 9.61 27.39
C ASP A 128 -14.01 10.30 28.79
N LYS A 129 -12.94 10.92 29.32
CA LYS A 129 -12.93 11.59 30.62
C LYS A 129 -13.11 13.10 30.52
N GLY A 130 -13.27 13.65 29.33
CA GLY A 130 -13.37 15.07 29.04
C GLY A 130 -12.27 15.58 28.10
N VAL A 131 -12.10 16.90 28.06
CA VAL A 131 -11.13 17.54 27.18
C VAL A 131 -9.82 17.77 27.94
N GLU A 132 -8.71 17.35 27.34
CA GLU A 132 -7.35 17.64 27.82
C GLU A 132 -6.68 18.67 26.90
N GLU A 133 -6.16 19.74 27.50
CA GLU A 133 -5.40 20.77 26.77
C GLU A 133 -3.88 20.49 26.89
N ILE A 134 -3.19 20.52 25.77
CA ILE A 134 -1.76 20.22 25.65
C ILE A 134 -1.07 21.38 24.92
N THR A 135 0.10 21.79 25.40
CA THR A 135 0.99 22.67 24.65
C THR A 135 2.12 21.87 24.00
N ALA A 136 2.47 22.20 22.78
CA ALA A 136 3.51 21.54 22.01
C ALA A 136 4.40 22.56 21.32
N LYS A 137 5.72 22.36 21.35
CA LYS A 137 6.64 23.15 20.52
C LYS A 137 6.48 22.78 19.05
N ASN A 138 6.28 21.50 18.79
CA ASN A 138 6.10 20.96 17.44
C ASN A 138 4.90 20.00 17.44
N ILE A 139 4.09 20.03 16.38
CA ILE A 139 2.97 19.16 16.13
C ILE A 139 3.18 18.42 14.81
N ILE A 140 3.00 17.12 14.81
CA ILE A 140 3.07 16.27 13.62
C ILE A 140 1.68 15.70 13.35
N LEU A 141 1.09 16.08 12.22
CA LEU A 141 -0.15 15.51 11.72
C LEU A 141 0.15 14.18 11.02
N ALA A 142 -0.37 13.08 11.56
CA ALA A 142 -0.23 11.73 11.04
C ALA A 142 -1.60 11.00 11.02
N THR A 143 -2.67 11.75 10.75
CA THR A 143 -4.06 11.29 10.84
C THR A 143 -4.47 10.35 9.72
N GLY A 144 -3.61 10.17 8.71
CA GLY A 144 -3.79 9.21 7.63
C GLY A 144 -4.95 9.56 6.69
N ALA A 145 -5.54 8.53 6.11
CA ALA A 145 -6.60 8.62 5.11
C ALA A 145 -7.69 7.57 5.36
N ARG A 146 -8.79 7.67 4.63
CA ARG A 146 -9.90 6.70 4.63
C ARG A 146 -10.36 6.40 3.20
N ALA A 147 -11.17 5.35 3.03
CA ALA A 147 -11.79 5.04 1.74
C ALA A 147 -12.57 6.25 1.22
N ARG A 148 -12.39 6.53 -0.06
CA ARG A 148 -13.19 7.51 -0.78
C ARG A 148 -14.57 6.94 -1.05
N GLU A 149 -15.61 7.70 -0.77
CA GLU A 149 -16.98 7.40 -1.15
C GLU A 149 -17.38 8.24 -2.37
N LEU A 150 -18.07 7.62 -3.32
CA LEU A 150 -18.61 8.29 -4.50
C LEU A 150 -20.14 8.30 -4.41
N PRO A 151 -20.80 9.40 -4.82
CA PRO A 151 -22.27 9.47 -4.84
C PRO A 151 -22.89 8.33 -5.62
N GLY A 152 -23.85 7.62 -5.01
CA GLY A 152 -24.51 6.44 -5.57
C GLY A 152 -23.75 5.12 -5.47
N LEU A 153 -22.54 5.14 -4.90
CA LEU A 153 -21.70 3.97 -4.67
C LEU A 153 -21.30 3.82 -3.19
N GLU A 154 -21.99 4.51 -2.26
CA GLU A 154 -21.68 4.55 -0.84
C GLU A 154 -21.70 3.14 -0.24
N ALA A 155 -20.77 2.86 0.67
CA ALA A 155 -20.73 1.59 1.37
C ALA A 155 -21.81 1.52 2.48
N ASP A 156 -22.49 0.36 2.57
CA ASP A 156 -23.45 0.07 3.65
C ASP A 156 -22.92 -0.98 4.64
N GLY A 157 -21.77 -1.59 4.33
CA GLY A 157 -21.16 -2.63 5.15
C GLY A 157 -21.85 -4.00 5.07
N ASP A 158 -22.92 -4.13 4.28
CA ASP A 158 -23.65 -5.39 4.06
C ASP A 158 -23.53 -5.87 2.61
N LEU A 159 -23.98 -5.10 1.64
CA LEU A 159 -23.92 -5.41 0.21
C LEU A 159 -22.78 -4.68 -0.49
N VAL A 160 -22.49 -3.46 -0.07
CA VAL A 160 -21.39 -2.64 -0.59
C VAL A 160 -20.38 -2.43 0.51
N TRP A 161 -19.18 -2.92 0.32
CA TRP A 161 -18.10 -2.96 1.29
C TRP A 161 -17.00 -1.95 0.97
N THR A 162 -16.43 -1.34 2.01
CA THR A 162 -15.07 -0.83 1.98
C THR A 162 -14.11 -1.90 2.50
N TYR A 163 -12.83 -1.56 2.59
CA TYR A 163 -11.80 -2.45 3.15
C TYR A 163 -12.15 -3.01 4.54
N LYS A 164 -12.84 -2.27 5.40
CA LYS A 164 -13.20 -2.76 6.75
C LYS A 164 -14.13 -3.98 6.67
N ALA A 165 -15.22 -3.87 5.91
CA ALA A 165 -16.15 -4.99 5.72
C ALA A 165 -15.51 -6.12 4.90
N ALA A 166 -14.67 -5.80 3.90
CA ALA A 166 -13.95 -6.80 3.12
C ALA A 166 -12.92 -7.60 3.94
N LEU A 167 -12.39 -7.04 5.03
CA LEU A 167 -11.48 -7.72 5.97
C LEU A 167 -12.22 -8.51 7.05
N THR A 168 -13.51 -8.28 7.23
CA THR A 168 -14.34 -8.97 8.23
C THR A 168 -15.67 -9.42 7.61
N PRO A 169 -15.62 -10.19 6.50
CA PRO A 169 -16.82 -10.61 5.80
C PRO A 169 -17.65 -11.57 6.68
N LYS A 170 -18.96 -11.36 6.70
CA LYS A 170 -19.90 -12.25 7.38
C LYS A 170 -20.31 -13.46 6.52
N ARG A 171 -20.02 -13.42 5.25
CA ARG A 171 -20.29 -14.47 4.27
C ARG A 171 -19.28 -14.42 3.13
N MET A 172 -19.05 -15.55 2.50
CA MET A 172 -18.28 -15.60 1.25
C MET A 172 -19.15 -15.09 0.10
N PRO A 173 -18.71 -14.07 -0.68
CA PRO A 173 -19.39 -13.67 -1.90
C PRO A 173 -19.41 -14.80 -2.92
N LYS A 174 -20.55 -14.99 -3.62
CA LYS A 174 -20.64 -15.90 -4.78
C LYS A 174 -20.33 -15.14 -6.07
N LYS A 175 -20.89 -13.92 -6.21
CA LYS A 175 -20.64 -13.03 -7.34
C LYS A 175 -20.19 -11.66 -6.81
N LEU A 176 -18.91 -11.40 -6.95
CA LEU A 176 -18.24 -10.22 -6.42
C LEU A 176 -17.98 -9.21 -7.53
N LEU A 177 -18.35 -7.95 -7.30
CA LEU A 177 -17.86 -6.81 -8.08
C LEU A 177 -16.79 -6.06 -7.27
N VAL A 178 -15.65 -5.79 -7.87
CA VAL A 178 -14.64 -4.88 -7.32
C VAL A 178 -14.57 -3.64 -8.22
N ILE A 179 -14.83 -2.46 -7.64
CA ILE A 179 -14.76 -1.18 -8.33
C ILE A 179 -13.42 -0.53 -8.04
N GLY A 180 -12.59 -0.42 -9.09
CA GLY A 180 -11.20 0.06 -9.02
C GLY A 180 -10.19 -1.09 -9.00
N SER A 181 -9.19 -1.00 -9.87
CA SER A 181 -8.13 -2.00 -10.06
C SER A 181 -6.76 -1.54 -9.55
N GLY A 182 -6.72 -0.58 -8.64
CA GLY A 182 -5.51 -0.27 -7.88
C GLY A 182 -5.13 -1.41 -6.91
N ALA A 183 -4.01 -1.29 -6.21
CA ALA A 183 -3.49 -2.33 -5.32
C ALA A 183 -4.55 -2.89 -4.35
N ILE A 184 -5.33 -2.03 -3.70
CA ILE A 184 -6.38 -2.44 -2.75
C ILE A 184 -7.44 -3.32 -3.44
N GLY A 185 -7.96 -2.86 -4.59
CA GLY A 185 -8.99 -3.59 -5.33
C GLY A 185 -8.51 -4.94 -5.82
N ILE A 186 -7.31 -4.99 -6.40
CA ILE A 186 -6.71 -6.22 -6.93
C ILE A 186 -6.35 -7.21 -5.82
N GLU A 187 -5.85 -6.76 -4.67
CA GLU A 187 -5.59 -7.66 -3.53
C GLU A 187 -6.87 -8.33 -3.03
N PHE A 188 -7.96 -7.59 -2.86
CA PHE A 188 -9.25 -8.19 -2.50
C PHE A 188 -9.81 -9.09 -3.61
N ALA A 189 -9.74 -8.64 -4.88
CA ALA A 189 -10.16 -9.48 -6.01
C ALA A 189 -9.40 -10.81 -6.02
N SER A 190 -8.07 -10.78 -5.85
CA SER A 190 -7.22 -11.98 -5.77
C SER A 190 -7.63 -12.89 -4.63
N PHE A 191 -7.81 -12.35 -3.41
CA PHE A 191 -8.21 -13.12 -2.24
C PHE A 191 -9.55 -13.85 -2.46
N TYR A 192 -10.59 -13.11 -2.82
CA TYR A 192 -11.93 -13.68 -2.97
C TYR A 192 -12.05 -14.63 -4.17
N ASN A 193 -11.40 -14.29 -5.29
CA ASN A 193 -11.36 -15.16 -6.47
C ASN A 193 -10.70 -16.51 -6.15
N THR A 194 -9.55 -16.49 -5.46
CA THR A 194 -8.83 -17.72 -5.06
C THR A 194 -9.68 -18.59 -4.14
N LEU A 195 -10.54 -18.00 -3.30
CA LEU A 195 -11.47 -18.74 -2.44
C LEU A 195 -12.78 -19.13 -3.15
N GLY A 196 -12.93 -18.85 -4.45
CA GLY A 196 -14.03 -19.36 -5.28
C GLY A 196 -15.15 -18.37 -5.60
N ALA A 197 -14.99 -17.06 -5.36
CA ALA A 197 -15.93 -16.05 -5.83
C ALA A 197 -15.83 -15.84 -7.35
N ASP A 198 -16.96 -15.78 -8.08
CA ASP A 198 -17.03 -15.27 -9.47
C ASP A 198 -16.76 -13.75 -9.42
N THR A 199 -15.52 -13.35 -9.70
CA THR A 199 -15.04 -12.00 -9.46
C THR A 199 -14.98 -11.18 -10.76
N THR A 200 -15.61 -10.01 -10.74
CA THR A 200 -15.53 -9.01 -11.81
C THR A 200 -14.85 -7.76 -11.27
N VAL A 201 -13.85 -7.26 -11.97
CA VAL A 201 -13.14 -6.01 -11.66
C VAL A 201 -13.48 -4.97 -12.71
N VAL A 202 -13.93 -3.78 -12.29
CA VAL A 202 -14.24 -2.65 -13.19
C VAL A 202 -13.23 -1.54 -12.95
N GLU A 203 -12.61 -1.08 -14.05
CA GLU A 203 -11.59 -0.03 -14.04
C GLU A 203 -11.92 1.06 -15.08
N VAL A 204 -11.89 2.32 -14.65
CA VAL A 204 -12.15 3.47 -15.52
C VAL A 204 -10.99 3.76 -16.48
N MET A 205 -9.78 3.42 -16.05
CA MET A 205 -8.58 3.58 -16.87
C MET A 205 -8.49 2.50 -17.95
N ASP A 206 -7.54 2.65 -18.83
CA ASP A 206 -7.31 1.72 -19.96
C ASP A 206 -6.54 0.44 -19.57
N ARG A 207 -6.12 0.31 -18.30
CA ARG A 207 -5.35 -0.83 -17.79
C ARG A 207 -5.60 -1.09 -16.31
N VAL A 208 -5.40 -2.33 -15.89
CA VAL A 208 -5.35 -2.70 -14.47
C VAL A 208 -4.06 -2.21 -13.84
N LEU A 209 -4.05 -1.97 -12.52
CA LEU A 209 -2.89 -1.44 -11.81
C LEU A 209 -2.31 -0.22 -12.57
N PRO A 210 -3.08 0.84 -12.78
CA PRO A 210 -2.78 1.88 -13.77
C PRO A 210 -1.50 2.69 -13.47
N VAL A 211 -0.95 2.58 -12.27
CA VAL A 211 0.32 3.23 -11.87
C VAL A 211 1.55 2.42 -12.29
N GLU A 212 1.39 1.15 -12.61
CA GLU A 212 2.46 0.23 -12.98
C GLU A 212 2.91 0.42 -14.45
N ASP A 213 4.07 -0.14 -14.78
CA ASP A 213 4.53 -0.20 -16.17
C ASP A 213 3.50 -0.92 -17.07
N ALA A 214 3.36 -0.46 -18.30
CA ALA A 214 2.32 -0.95 -19.20
C ALA A 214 2.43 -2.45 -19.52
N GLU A 215 3.64 -2.99 -19.62
CA GLU A 215 3.87 -4.42 -19.90
C GLU A 215 3.51 -5.24 -18.65
N ILE A 216 3.85 -4.75 -17.44
CA ILE A 216 3.48 -5.39 -16.18
C ILE A 216 1.96 -5.40 -16.01
N SER A 217 1.28 -4.28 -16.29
CA SER A 217 -0.18 -4.21 -16.25
C SER A 217 -0.85 -5.16 -17.24
N ALA A 218 -0.32 -5.27 -18.46
CA ALA A 218 -0.82 -6.20 -19.47
C ALA A 218 -0.63 -7.66 -19.07
N PHE A 219 0.52 -7.98 -18.49
CA PHE A 219 0.83 -9.32 -17.97
C PHE A 219 -0.12 -9.66 -16.81
N ALA A 220 -0.28 -8.74 -15.84
CA ALA A 220 -1.18 -8.91 -14.70
C ALA A 220 -2.63 -9.19 -15.16
N LYS A 221 -3.14 -8.40 -16.11
CA LYS A 221 -4.48 -8.62 -16.67
C LYS A 221 -4.63 -10.03 -17.22
N LYS A 222 -3.68 -10.46 -18.07
CA LYS A 222 -3.72 -11.80 -18.67
C LYS A 222 -3.69 -12.91 -17.61
N SER A 223 -2.88 -12.74 -16.58
CA SER A 223 -2.80 -13.70 -15.47
C SER A 223 -4.11 -13.75 -14.67
N PHE A 224 -4.69 -12.61 -14.34
CA PHE A 224 -5.97 -12.56 -13.61
C PHE A 224 -7.12 -13.17 -14.43
N GLU A 225 -7.19 -12.90 -15.74
CA GLU A 225 -8.20 -13.51 -16.63
C GLU A 225 -8.02 -15.04 -16.73
N LYS A 226 -6.78 -15.52 -16.77
CA LYS A 226 -6.46 -16.97 -16.74
C LYS A 226 -6.93 -17.63 -15.43
N GLN A 227 -6.94 -16.90 -14.32
CA GLN A 227 -7.47 -17.34 -13.02
C GLN A 227 -8.99 -17.22 -12.92
N GLY A 228 -9.69 -16.80 -13.98
CA GLY A 228 -11.14 -16.71 -14.05
C GLY A 228 -11.75 -15.36 -13.68
N MET A 229 -10.93 -14.34 -13.34
CA MET A 229 -11.45 -13.00 -13.09
C MET A 229 -11.95 -12.35 -14.39
N LYS A 230 -13.05 -11.62 -14.33
CA LYS A 230 -13.54 -10.79 -15.44
C LYS A 230 -13.01 -9.38 -15.25
N ILE A 231 -12.27 -8.87 -16.23
CA ILE A 231 -11.66 -7.53 -16.17
C ILE A 231 -12.34 -6.62 -17.19
N MET A 232 -13.00 -5.56 -16.71
CA MET A 232 -13.63 -4.54 -17.52
C MET A 232 -12.85 -3.23 -17.42
N GLN A 233 -12.07 -2.91 -18.45
CA GLN A 233 -11.30 -1.68 -18.56
C GLN A 233 -12.08 -0.63 -19.35
N LYS A 234 -11.74 0.68 -19.16
CA LYS A 234 -12.50 1.80 -19.75
C LYS A 234 -13.98 1.69 -19.43
N ALA A 235 -14.30 1.20 -18.23
CA ALA A 235 -15.63 0.91 -17.75
C ALA A 235 -15.90 1.70 -16.46
N MET A 236 -17.09 2.24 -16.32
CA MET A 236 -17.47 3.07 -15.17
C MET A 236 -18.75 2.55 -14.53
N VAL A 237 -18.73 2.27 -13.24
CA VAL A 237 -19.94 2.01 -12.47
C VAL A 237 -20.62 3.35 -12.20
N LYS A 238 -21.81 3.55 -12.78
CA LYS A 238 -22.60 4.78 -12.65
C LYS A 238 -23.49 4.80 -11.43
N LYS A 239 -24.01 3.63 -11.05
CA LYS A 239 -25.02 3.50 -10.01
C LYS A 239 -25.09 2.05 -9.51
N LEU A 240 -25.45 1.88 -8.25
CA LEU A 240 -25.76 0.59 -7.61
C LEU A 240 -27.22 0.61 -7.14
N ASP A 241 -28.07 -0.23 -7.73
CA ASP A 241 -29.42 -0.49 -7.22
C ASP A 241 -29.38 -1.67 -6.26
N ARG A 242 -29.76 -1.43 -5.00
CA ARG A 242 -29.72 -2.42 -3.91
C ARG A 242 -31.10 -3.02 -3.68
N SER A 243 -31.14 -4.33 -3.52
CA SER A 243 -32.32 -5.08 -3.14
C SER A 243 -31.92 -6.17 -2.15
N LYS A 244 -32.87 -6.91 -1.59
CA LYS A 244 -32.58 -7.94 -0.58
C LYS A 244 -31.59 -8.98 -1.14
N GLY A 245 -30.35 -8.97 -0.60
CA GLY A 245 -29.29 -9.93 -0.94
C GLY A 245 -28.68 -9.75 -2.36
N LYS A 246 -28.93 -8.62 -3.05
CA LYS A 246 -28.51 -8.41 -4.43
C LYS A 246 -28.19 -6.93 -4.68
N VAL A 247 -27.16 -6.71 -5.50
CA VAL A 247 -26.81 -5.41 -6.05
C VAL A 247 -26.81 -5.50 -7.57
N THR A 248 -27.57 -4.63 -8.24
CA THR A 248 -27.52 -4.45 -9.69
C THR A 248 -26.63 -3.26 -10.00
N ALA A 249 -25.44 -3.50 -10.57
CA ALA A 249 -24.53 -2.46 -11.00
C ALA A 249 -24.83 -2.00 -12.42
N HIS A 250 -24.95 -0.70 -12.62
CA HIS A 250 -25.06 -0.07 -13.93
C HIS A 250 -23.66 0.31 -14.39
N ILE A 251 -23.12 -0.46 -15.33
CA ILE A 251 -21.74 -0.32 -15.82
C ILE A 251 -21.78 0.27 -17.23
N GLU A 252 -21.14 1.41 -17.41
CA GLU A 252 -20.96 2.04 -18.71
C GLU A 252 -19.66 1.57 -19.35
N VAL A 253 -19.74 1.05 -20.57
CA VAL A 253 -18.62 0.69 -21.43
C VAL A 253 -18.86 1.25 -22.82
N GLY A 254 -17.95 2.07 -23.35
CA GLY A 254 -18.08 2.65 -24.69
C GLY A 254 -19.36 3.47 -24.90
N GLY A 255 -19.85 4.14 -23.85
CA GLY A 255 -21.07 4.97 -23.89
C GLY A 255 -22.39 4.18 -23.75
N LYS A 256 -22.32 2.86 -23.60
CA LYS A 256 -23.50 2.02 -23.35
C LYS A 256 -23.52 1.57 -21.90
N VAL A 257 -24.69 1.68 -21.25
CA VAL A 257 -24.89 1.22 -19.88
C VAL A 257 -25.53 -0.16 -19.87
N GLU A 258 -24.84 -1.12 -19.26
CA GLU A 258 -25.33 -2.47 -19.06
C GLU A 258 -25.59 -2.74 -17.56
N LYS A 259 -26.55 -3.62 -17.29
CA LYS A 259 -26.91 -4.01 -15.93
C LYS A 259 -26.33 -5.39 -15.61
N HIS A 260 -25.56 -5.46 -14.52
CA HIS A 260 -24.96 -6.70 -14.04
C HIS A 260 -25.32 -6.92 -12.58
N ASP A 261 -25.64 -8.16 -12.24
CA ASP A 261 -26.08 -8.55 -10.90
C ASP A 261 -24.96 -9.21 -10.11
N PHE A 262 -24.79 -8.74 -8.87
CA PHE A 262 -23.82 -9.22 -7.89
C PHE A 262 -24.50 -9.42 -6.53
N ASP A 263 -23.90 -10.23 -5.65
CA ASP A 263 -24.36 -10.33 -4.27
C ASP A 263 -23.52 -9.48 -3.31
N THR A 264 -22.35 -9.03 -3.77
CA THR A 264 -21.45 -8.18 -3.01
C THR A 264 -20.66 -7.25 -3.93
N VAL A 265 -20.42 -6.05 -3.48
CA VAL A 265 -19.57 -5.05 -4.16
C VAL A 265 -18.49 -4.56 -3.20
N ILE A 266 -17.24 -4.50 -3.65
CA ILE A 266 -16.15 -3.82 -2.94
C ILE A 266 -15.83 -2.51 -3.65
N SER A 267 -15.95 -1.38 -2.94
CA SER A 267 -15.58 -0.08 -3.45
C SER A 267 -14.13 0.23 -3.08
N ALA A 268 -13.25 0.26 -4.11
CA ALA A 268 -11.82 0.54 -4.00
C ALA A 268 -11.41 1.71 -4.91
N VAL A 269 -12.21 2.78 -4.90
CA VAL A 269 -12.12 3.94 -5.80
C VAL A 269 -11.16 5.05 -5.33
N GLY A 270 -10.21 4.68 -4.49
CA GLY A 270 -9.20 5.58 -3.92
C GLY A 270 -9.45 5.93 -2.46
N ILE A 271 -8.66 6.87 -1.97
CA ILE A 271 -8.69 7.33 -0.58
C ILE A 271 -8.75 8.85 -0.49
N VAL A 272 -9.13 9.37 0.67
CA VAL A 272 -9.15 10.80 1.01
C VAL A 272 -8.47 11.00 2.36
N GLY A 273 -7.66 12.07 2.48
CA GLY A 273 -6.98 12.42 3.73
C GLY A 273 -7.96 12.78 4.84
N ASN A 274 -7.61 12.48 6.07
CA ASN A 274 -8.40 12.82 7.25
C ASN A 274 -8.02 14.23 7.75
N VAL A 275 -8.54 15.25 7.08
CA VAL A 275 -8.21 16.67 7.32
C VAL A 275 -9.33 17.43 8.07
N GLU A 276 -10.53 16.87 8.09
CA GLU A 276 -11.71 17.54 8.64
C GLU A 276 -11.65 17.63 10.17
N ASN A 277 -12.21 18.70 10.71
CA ASN A 277 -12.37 18.96 12.15
C ASN A 277 -11.06 19.01 12.95
N LEU A 278 -9.91 19.11 12.28
CA LEU A 278 -8.60 19.25 12.95
C LEU A 278 -8.28 20.69 13.35
N GLY A 279 -9.02 21.68 12.85
CA GLY A 279 -8.76 23.11 13.07
C GLY A 279 -7.65 23.68 12.19
N LEU A 280 -7.34 23.02 11.07
CA LEU A 280 -6.23 23.38 10.17
C LEU A 280 -6.39 24.78 9.58
N GLU A 281 -7.60 25.17 9.23
CA GLU A 281 -7.96 26.48 8.71
C GLU A 281 -7.66 27.61 9.70
N LYS A 282 -7.84 27.36 11.02
CA LYS A 282 -7.58 28.34 12.10
C LYS A 282 -6.12 28.68 12.25
N VAL A 283 -5.25 27.75 11.89
CA VAL A 283 -3.79 27.92 12.01
C VAL A 283 -3.13 28.22 10.67
N GLY A 284 -3.89 28.28 9.57
CA GLY A 284 -3.41 28.69 8.25
C GLY A 284 -2.75 27.59 7.43
N VAL A 285 -3.03 26.29 7.72
CA VAL A 285 -2.56 25.16 6.92
C VAL A 285 -3.27 25.14 5.56
N LYS A 286 -2.50 24.99 4.50
CA LYS A 286 -3.02 24.88 3.13
C LYS A 286 -3.38 23.44 2.79
N LEU A 287 -4.51 23.26 2.11
CA LEU A 287 -4.94 21.98 1.59
C LEU A 287 -4.96 22.00 0.07
N ASP A 288 -4.52 20.90 -0.55
CA ASP A 288 -4.85 20.55 -1.93
C ASP A 288 -5.90 19.45 -1.89
N ARG A 289 -7.16 19.82 -2.22
CA ARG A 289 -8.35 18.95 -2.08
C ARG A 289 -8.48 18.40 -0.66
N THR A 290 -8.06 17.16 -0.43
CA THR A 290 -8.17 16.44 0.85
C THR A 290 -6.82 16.14 1.50
N HIS A 291 -5.75 16.76 1.05
CA HIS A 291 -4.40 16.53 1.57
C HIS A 291 -3.75 17.84 2.02
N VAL A 292 -2.93 17.74 3.05
CA VAL A 292 -2.12 18.87 3.53
C VAL A 292 -0.97 19.11 2.56
N VAL A 293 -0.82 20.37 2.11
CA VAL A 293 0.33 20.77 1.28
C VAL A 293 1.57 20.86 2.16
N THR A 294 2.64 20.17 1.76
CA THR A 294 3.93 20.15 2.45
C THR A 294 5.08 20.40 1.49
N ASP A 295 6.21 20.86 2.04
CA ASP A 295 7.49 20.82 1.33
C ASP A 295 8.15 19.42 1.43
N GLU A 296 9.35 19.29 0.86
CA GLU A 296 10.13 18.03 0.87
C GLU A 296 10.55 17.56 2.28
N TYR A 297 10.49 18.46 3.27
CA TYR A 297 10.75 18.18 4.69
C TYR A 297 9.46 17.98 5.49
N CYS A 298 8.32 17.80 4.84
CA CYS A 298 6.98 17.64 5.44
C CYS A 298 6.53 18.87 6.25
N ARG A 299 7.07 20.07 6.02
CA ARG A 299 6.63 21.31 6.65
C ARG A 299 5.35 21.81 5.98
N THR A 300 4.38 22.25 6.77
CA THR A 300 3.07 22.76 6.27
C THR A 300 3.12 24.25 5.88
N GLY A 301 4.26 24.91 6.05
CA GLY A 301 4.38 26.38 5.96
C GLY A 301 3.94 27.11 7.23
N VAL A 302 3.44 26.40 8.23
CA VAL A 302 3.14 26.91 9.57
C VAL A 302 4.25 26.47 10.52
N ASP A 303 4.88 27.44 11.19
CA ASP A 303 6.01 27.16 12.08
C ASP A 303 5.63 26.15 13.18
N GLY A 304 6.49 25.13 13.39
CA GLY A 304 6.27 24.05 14.34
C GLY A 304 5.16 23.06 13.97
N LEU A 305 4.63 23.10 12.72
CA LEU A 305 3.58 22.19 12.26
C LEU A 305 3.99 21.42 11.01
N TYR A 306 3.96 20.11 11.11
CA TYR A 306 4.36 19.14 10.08
C TYR A 306 3.19 18.21 9.73
N ALA A 307 3.20 17.63 8.52
CA ALA A 307 2.24 16.59 8.13
C ALA A 307 2.99 15.47 7.39
N ILE A 308 2.71 14.21 7.78
CA ILE A 308 3.38 13.01 7.27
C ILE A 308 2.38 11.92 6.90
N GLY A 309 2.79 11.01 6.03
CA GLY A 309 2.00 9.87 5.59
C GLY A 309 0.85 10.27 4.68
N ASP A 310 -0.24 9.51 4.75
CA ASP A 310 -1.32 9.61 3.77
C ASP A 310 -2.02 10.98 3.77
N ILE A 311 -2.03 11.70 4.89
CA ILE A 311 -2.60 13.04 4.96
C ILE A 311 -1.81 14.05 4.13
N ALA A 312 -0.51 13.80 3.90
CA ALA A 312 0.38 14.65 3.10
C ALA A 312 0.41 14.29 1.60
N GLY A 313 -0.40 13.31 1.17
CA GLY A 313 -0.55 12.92 -0.24
C GLY A 313 0.22 11.68 -0.67
N ALA A 314 0.10 11.38 -1.96
CA ALA A 314 0.70 10.19 -2.59
C ALA A 314 2.25 10.20 -2.59
N PRO A 315 2.87 9.03 -2.72
CA PRO A 315 2.26 7.70 -2.66
C PRO A 315 1.81 7.34 -1.23
N TRP A 316 0.64 6.70 -1.12
CA TRP A 316 0.03 6.34 0.17
C TRP A 316 0.58 5.00 0.65
N LEU A 317 1.78 5.03 1.21
CA LEU A 317 2.57 3.85 1.57
C LEU A 317 3.12 3.97 3.00
N ALA A 318 2.99 2.90 3.76
CA ALA A 318 3.40 2.87 5.16
C ALA A 318 4.90 3.14 5.37
N HIS A 319 5.74 2.61 4.48
CA HIS A 319 7.19 2.84 4.54
C HIS A 319 7.57 4.29 4.21
N LYS A 320 6.89 4.95 3.24
CA LYS A 320 7.03 6.40 3.03
C LYS A 320 6.72 7.15 4.32
N ALA A 321 5.56 6.90 4.92
CA ALA A 321 5.13 7.55 6.16
C ALA A 321 6.14 7.34 7.31
N SER A 322 6.68 6.14 7.46
CA SER A 322 7.68 5.82 8.49
C SER A 322 9.00 6.59 8.28
N HIS A 323 9.47 6.67 7.03
CA HIS A 323 10.67 7.44 6.71
C HIS A 323 10.45 8.94 6.89
N GLU A 324 9.30 9.49 6.47
CA GLU A 324 8.90 10.87 6.76
C GLU A 324 8.87 11.15 8.27
N GLY A 325 8.31 10.21 9.05
CA GLY A 325 8.28 10.32 10.52
C GLY A 325 9.66 10.40 11.15
N THR A 326 10.59 9.56 10.71
CA THR A 326 11.99 9.59 11.15
C THR A 326 12.66 10.92 10.77
N MET A 327 12.52 11.32 9.51
CA MET A 327 13.09 12.56 8.97
C MET A 327 12.59 13.80 9.75
N VAL A 328 11.29 13.90 9.99
CA VAL A 328 10.71 15.04 10.73
C VAL A 328 11.18 15.06 12.18
N ALA A 329 11.25 13.90 12.86
CA ALA A 329 11.75 13.81 14.21
C ALA A 329 13.23 14.26 14.31
N GLU A 330 14.05 13.86 13.36
CA GLU A 330 15.45 14.27 13.26
C GLU A 330 15.60 15.76 12.96
N LEU A 331 14.79 16.31 12.05
CA LEU A 331 14.73 17.73 11.75
C LEU A 331 14.40 18.56 13.00
N ILE A 332 13.35 18.17 13.75
CA ILE A 332 12.94 18.85 14.99
C ILE A 332 14.06 18.81 16.05
N ALA A 333 14.79 17.69 16.11
CA ALA A 333 15.92 17.54 17.03
C ALA A 333 17.21 18.26 16.57
N GLY A 334 17.17 19.05 15.47
CA GLY A 334 18.31 19.76 14.93
C GLY A 334 19.37 18.85 14.29
N LYS A 335 18.99 17.64 13.87
CA LYS A 335 19.88 16.75 13.12
C LYS A 335 19.79 17.01 11.62
N LYS A 336 20.81 16.56 10.87
CA LYS A 336 20.79 16.59 9.42
C LYS A 336 19.71 15.62 8.93
N ALA A 337 18.65 16.15 8.36
CA ALA A 337 17.57 15.38 7.77
C ALA A 337 17.77 15.23 6.24
N HIS A 338 17.33 14.11 5.69
CA HIS A 338 17.44 13.81 4.25
C HIS A 338 16.04 13.60 3.67
N PRO A 339 15.59 14.46 2.73
CA PRO A 339 14.32 14.27 2.04
C PRO A 339 14.27 12.96 1.27
N ILE A 340 13.09 12.37 1.20
CA ILE A 340 12.87 11.16 0.42
C ILE A 340 12.80 11.54 -1.06
N LYS A 341 13.61 10.88 -1.90
CA LYS A 341 13.51 11.02 -3.36
C LYS A 341 12.21 10.31 -3.82
N PRO A 342 11.27 10.98 -4.50
CA PRO A 342 9.97 10.37 -4.86
C PRO A 342 10.11 9.06 -5.67
N ASN A 343 11.08 9.00 -6.57
CA ASN A 343 11.32 7.83 -7.42
C ASN A 343 12.02 6.66 -6.71
N SER A 344 12.44 6.80 -5.44
CA SER A 344 13.07 5.73 -4.67
C SER A 344 12.08 4.95 -3.77
N ILE A 345 10.79 5.26 -3.88
CA ILE A 345 9.75 4.61 -3.05
C ILE A 345 9.16 3.45 -3.83
N ALA A 346 9.45 2.22 -3.42
CA ALA A 346 8.90 1.05 -4.07
C ALA A 346 7.40 0.87 -3.79
N GLY A 347 6.66 0.45 -4.83
CA GLY A 347 5.27 -0.01 -4.72
C GLY A 347 5.22 -1.54 -4.71
N CYS A 348 4.29 -2.12 -3.93
CA CYS A 348 4.06 -3.56 -3.88
C CYS A 348 2.57 -3.86 -3.84
N THR A 349 2.12 -4.79 -4.68
CA THR A 349 0.76 -5.35 -4.68
C THR A 349 0.85 -6.85 -4.47
N TYR A 350 0.23 -7.34 -3.39
CA TYR A 350 0.36 -8.72 -2.92
C TYR A 350 -0.74 -9.64 -3.47
N CYS A 351 -1.09 -9.45 -4.74
CA CYS A 351 -1.96 -10.36 -5.49
C CYS A 351 -1.19 -11.61 -5.94
N HIS A 352 -1.84 -12.50 -6.67
CA HIS A 352 -1.18 -13.64 -7.30
C HIS A 352 -1.33 -13.53 -8.84
N PRO A 353 -0.19 -13.46 -9.59
CA PRO A 353 1.19 -13.23 -9.14
C PRO A 353 1.38 -11.85 -8.51
N GLN A 354 2.37 -11.71 -7.61
CA GLN A 354 2.70 -10.44 -6.97
C GLN A 354 3.22 -9.42 -8.00
N VAL A 355 3.04 -8.13 -7.70
CA VAL A 355 3.59 -7.03 -8.51
C VAL A 355 4.41 -6.11 -7.62
N ALA A 356 5.59 -5.70 -8.11
CA ALA A 356 6.43 -4.72 -7.41
C ALA A 356 7.15 -3.81 -8.40
N SER A 357 7.34 -2.56 -8.02
CA SER A 357 8.01 -1.58 -8.88
C SER A 357 8.74 -0.51 -8.07
N VAL A 358 9.80 0.05 -8.65
CA VAL A 358 10.49 1.24 -8.14
C VAL A 358 10.99 2.07 -9.31
N GLY A 359 11.03 3.37 -9.15
CA GLY A 359 11.58 4.30 -10.14
C GLY A 359 10.62 4.64 -11.29
N LEU A 360 11.20 5.01 -12.42
CA LEU A 360 10.47 5.44 -13.60
C LEU A 360 10.05 4.24 -14.45
N THR A 361 8.80 4.22 -14.91
CA THR A 361 8.40 3.31 -15.98
C THR A 361 9.12 3.70 -17.28
N GLU A 362 9.23 2.79 -18.23
CA GLU A 362 9.82 3.08 -19.55
C GLU A 362 9.19 4.31 -20.20
N ALA A 363 7.86 4.44 -20.13
CA ALA A 363 7.14 5.57 -20.69
C ALA A 363 7.51 6.88 -19.99
N LYS A 364 7.51 6.90 -18.63
CA LYS A 364 7.88 8.10 -17.86
C LYS A 364 9.34 8.49 -18.03
N ALA A 365 10.24 7.53 -18.17
CA ALA A 365 11.65 7.81 -18.43
C ALA A 365 11.82 8.49 -19.81
N LYS A 366 11.14 7.99 -20.85
CA LYS A 366 11.12 8.62 -22.17
C LYS A 366 10.48 10.01 -22.15
N GLU A 367 9.37 10.19 -21.42
CA GLU A 367 8.71 11.48 -21.25
C GLU A 367 9.60 12.49 -20.53
N ALA A 368 10.42 12.04 -19.59
CA ALA A 368 11.42 12.85 -18.90
C ALA A 368 12.65 13.16 -19.76
N GLY A 369 12.72 12.67 -21.02
CA GLY A 369 13.79 12.97 -21.97
C GLY A 369 14.97 11.99 -21.94
N TYR A 370 14.90 10.90 -21.16
CA TYR A 370 15.93 9.88 -21.17
C TYR A 370 15.88 9.06 -22.46
N LYS A 371 17.07 8.72 -22.99
CA LYS A 371 17.23 7.58 -23.90
C LYS A 371 17.41 6.35 -23.04
N VAL A 372 16.57 5.34 -23.25
CA VAL A 372 16.52 4.20 -22.35
C VAL A 372 17.00 2.92 -23.01
N LYS A 373 17.73 2.10 -22.24
CA LYS A 373 17.92 0.69 -22.46
C LYS A 373 17.01 -0.09 -21.53
N VAL A 374 16.36 -1.12 -22.07
CA VAL A 374 15.32 -1.85 -21.34
C VAL A 374 15.62 -3.34 -21.43
N GLY A 375 15.78 -3.96 -20.27
CA GLY A 375 15.93 -5.40 -20.18
C GLY A 375 14.67 -6.07 -19.64
N ARG A 376 14.46 -7.32 -20.07
CA ARG A 376 13.34 -8.17 -19.66
C ARG A 376 13.87 -9.57 -19.43
N PHE A 377 13.41 -10.21 -18.36
CA PHE A 377 13.69 -11.61 -18.13
C PHE A 377 12.44 -12.34 -17.61
N PRO A 378 11.97 -13.38 -18.31
CA PRO A 378 10.79 -14.13 -17.92
C PRO A 378 11.14 -15.17 -16.84
N PHE A 379 10.22 -15.41 -15.91
CA PHE A 379 10.38 -16.39 -14.84
C PHE A 379 10.62 -17.81 -15.33
N ILE A 380 10.06 -18.17 -16.50
CA ILE A 380 10.26 -19.50 -17.11
C ILE A 380 11.74 -19.79 -17.45
N GLY A 381 12.58 -18.77 -17.58
CA GLY A 381 14.03 -18.90 -17.78
C GLY A 381 14.80 -19.18 -16.48
N ASN A 382 14.15 -19.18 -15.32
CA ASN A 382 14.82 -19.31 -14.02
C ASN A 382 14.55 -20.67 -13.36
N GLY A 383 15.62 -21.41 -13.07
CA GLY A 383 15.53 -22.74 -12.47
C GLY A 383 14.85 -22.77 -11.10
N LYS A 384 15.02 -21.74 -10.27
CA LYS A 384 14.34 -21.66 -8.96
C LYS A 384 12.85 -21.41 -9.12
N ALA A 385 12.41 -20.57 -10.05
CA ALA A 385 11.00 -20.33 -10.34
C ALA A 385 10.31 -21.63 -10.80
N ILE A 386 10.96 -22.40 -11.67
CA ILE A 386 10.48 -23.72 -12.11
C ILE A 386 10.39 -24.68 -10.93
N ALA A 387 11.42 -24.75 -10.09
CA ALA A 387 11.46 -25.63 -8.93
C ALA A 387 10.38 -25.32 -7.88
N LEU A 388 10.00 -24.03 -7.75
CA LEU A 388 8.89 -23.59 -6.91
C LEU A 388 7.51 -23.89 -7.52
N GLY A 389 7.44 -24.24 -8.80
CA GLY A 389 6.18 -24.36 -9.54
C GLY A 389 5.54 -23.00 -9.87
N GLU A 390 6.32 -21.93 -9.87
CA GLU A 390 5.88 -20.55 -10.10
C GLU A 390 6.63 -19.90 -11.29
N PRO A 391 6.54 -20.49 -12.52
CA PRO A 391 7.27 -20.00 -13.69
C PRO A 391 6.58 -18.81 -14.39
N GLU A 392 5.47 -18.31 -13.85
CA GLU A 392 4.72 -17.19 -14.43
C GLU A 392 5.21 -15.87 -13.84
N GLY A 393 5.80 -15.04 -14.70
CA GLY A 393 6.30 -13.74 -14.27
C GLY A 393 7.32 -13.13 -15.20
N MET A 394 7.74 -11.91 -14.91
CA MET A 394 8.74 -11.16 -15.64
C MET A 394 9.39 -10.10 -14.74
N ILE A 395 10.68 -9.90 -14.94
CA ILE A 395 11.42 -8.74 -14.42
C ILE A 395 11.75 -7.83 -15.60
N LYS A 396 11.47 -6.54 -15.46
CA LYS A 396 11.79 -5.48 -16.42
C LYS A 396 12.64 -4.42 -15.73
N THR A 397 13.78 -4.06 -16.35
CA THR A 397 14.68 -2.99 -15.90
C THR A 397 14.75 -1.88 -16.93
N VAL A 398 14.93 -0.64 -16.49
CA VAL A 398 15.03 0.55 -17.32
C VAL A 398 16.27 1.32 -16.92
N PHE A 399 17.19 1.53 -17.85
CA PHE A 399 18.46 2.25 -17.66
C PHE A 399 18.53 3.49 -18.53
N ASP A 400 19.24 4.52 -18.08
CA ASP A 400 19.67 5.61 -18.95
C ASP A 400 20.80 5.12 -19.87
N GLU A 401 20.59 5.17 -21.19
CA GLU A 401 21.59 4.73 -22.17
C GLU A 401 22.92 5.51 -22.06
N LYS A 402 22.86 6.75 -21.57
CA LYS A 402 24.03 7.64 -21.51
C LYS A 402 24.90 7.38 -20.29
N THR A 403 24.30 7.15 -19.13
CA THR A 403 25.00 7.09 -17.84
C THR A 403 25.05 5.69 -17.25
N GLY A 404 24.21 4.78 -17.74
CA GLY A 404 24.02 3.46 -17.16
C GLY A 404 23.20 3.43 -15.88
N GLU A 405 22.69 4.60 -15.42
CA GLU A 405 21.91 4.71 -14.20
C GLU A 405 20.63 3.84 -14.25
N LEU A 406 20.35 3.10 -13.18
CA LEU A 406 19.10 2.36 -13.03
C LEU A 406 17.95 3.35 -12.76
N LEU A 407 17.17 3.66 -13.78
CA LEU A 407 16.02 4.56 -13.70
C LEU A 407 14.78 3.90 -13.08
N GLY A 408 14.61 2.60 -13.28
CA GLY A 408 13.46 1.88 -12.72
C GLY A 408 13.52 0.38 -12.91
N ALA A 409 12.77 -0.32 -12.06
CA ALA A 409 12.57 -1.77 -12.13
C ALA A 409 11.11 -2.11 -11.86
N HIS A 410 10.55 -3.02 -12.64
CA HIS A 410 9.15 -3.39 -12.63
C HIS A 410 9.04 -4.91 -12.73
N MET A 411 8.32 -5.52 -11.81
CA MET A 411 8.30 -6.97 -11.66
C MET A 411 6.88 -7.49 -11.48
N ILE A 412 6.63 -8.67 -12.03
CA ILE A 412 5.45 -9.47 -11.74
C ILE A 412 5.87 -10.95 -11.62
N GLY A 413 5.42 -11.63 -10.57
CA GLY A 413 5.76 -13.03 -10.31
C GLY A 413 5.80 -13.37 -8.83
N ALA A 414 6.28 -14.57 -8.52
CA ALA A 414 6.45 -15.01 -7.14
C ALA A 414 7.56 -14.21 -6.43
N GLU A 415 7.31 -13.82 -5.16
CA GLU A 415 8.27 -13.17 -4.26
C GLU A 415 8.84 -11.83 -4.77
N VAL A 416 8.26 -11.21 -5.80
CA VAL A 416 8.79 -9.93 -6.34
C VAL A 416 8.69 -8.79 -5.35
N THR A 417 7.76 -8.86 -4.38
CA THR A 417 7.62 -7.87 -3.31
C THR A 417 8.80 -7.88 -2.33
N GLU A 418 9.54 -8.99 -2.24
CA GLU A 418 10.80 -9.11 -1.50
C GLU A 418 12.01 -8.77 -2.39
N LEU A 419 11.99 -9.24 -3.65
CA LEU A 419 13.09 -9.04 -4.60
C LEU A 419 13.34 -7.57 -4.94
N ILE A 420 12.29 -6.76 -5.07
CA ILE A 420 12.38 -5.35 -5.46
C ILE A 420 13.37 -4.56 -4.59
N GLN A 421 13.57 -4.97 -3.33
CA GLN A 421 14.47 -4.32 -2.38
C GLN A 421 15.92 -4.27 -2.90
N GLY A 422 16.36 -5.24 -3.67
CA GLY A 422 17.70 -5.22 -4.29
C GLY A 422 17.89 -4.01 -5.19
N TYR A 423 16.90 -3.69 -6.02
CA TYR A 423 16.95 -2.51 -6.89
C TYR A 423 16.78 -1.20 -6.11
N VAL A 424 15.96 -1.18 -5.05
CA VAL A 424 15.84 0.00 -4.17
C VAL A 424 17.18 0.35 -3.53
N VAL A 425 17.91 -0.65 -3.03
CA VAL A 425 19.27 -0.47 -2.49
C VAL A 425 20.23 -0.01 -3.58
N GLY A 426 20.17 -0.62 -4.78
CA GLY A 426 20.97 -0.22 -5.94
C GLY A 426 20.75 1.26 -6.28
N GLN A 427 19.51 1.71 -6.42
CA GLN A 427 19.20 3.11 -6.69
C GLN A 427 19.69 4.07 -5.58
N ALA A 428 19.58 3.66 -4.31
CA ALA A 428 20.06 4.46 -3.18
C ALA A 428 21.59 4.65 -3.21
N LEU A 429 22.32 3.68 -3.76
CA LEU A 429 23.77 3.69 -3.94
C LEU A 429 24.21 4.26 -5.31
N GLU A 430 23.25 4.77 -6.11
CA GLU A 430 23.51 5.34 -7.44
C GLU A 430 24.17 4.30 -8.39
N THR A 431 23.73 3.03 -8.26
CA THR A 431 24.26 1.88 -9.00
C THR A 431 23.99 2.01 -10.49
N THR A 432 25.01 1.65 -11.29
CA THR A 432 24.92 1.53 -12.75
C THR A 432 24.68 0.07 -13.17
N GLU A 433 24.44 -0.13 -14.47
CA GLU A 433 24.38 -1.45 -15.10
C GLU A 433 25.66 -2.28 -14.87
N GLU A 434 26.82 -1.64 -14.94
CA GLU A 434 28.12 -2.32 -14.77
C GLU A 434 28.23 -2.92 -13.36
N ASP A 435 27.81 -2.20 -12.32
CA ASP A 435 27.80 -2.71 -10.94
C ASP A 435 26.89 -3.94 -10.81
N LEU A 436 25.70 -3.88 -11.42
CA LEU A 436 24.73 -4.98 -11.37
C LEU A 436 25.17 -6.18 -12.21
N MET A 437 25.80 -5.97 -13.39
CA MET A 437 26.35 -7.03 -14.22
C MET A 437 27.50 -7.78 -13.55
N HIS A 438 28.30 -7.09 -12.74
CA HIS A 438 29.44 -7.68 -12.05
C HIS A 438 29.13 -8.15 -10.63
N THR A 439 27.94 -7.89 -10.13
CA THR A 439 27.50 -8.42 -8.82
C THR A 439 27.22 -9.92 -8.94
N VAL A 440 27.77 -10.70 -8.00
CA VAL A 440 27.54 -12.14 -7.93
C VAL A 440 26.20 -12.40 -7.24
N PHE A 441 25.27 -12.98 -7.97
CA PHE A 441 23.97 -13.40 -7.43
C PHE A 441 24.04 -14.85 -6.96
N PRO A 442 23.45 -15.19 -5.77
CA PRO A 442 23.51 -16.55 -5.26
C PRO A 442 22.64 -17.51 -6.08
N HIS A 443 23.14 -18.75 -6.25
CA HIS A 443 22.44 -19.83 -6.98
C HIS A 443 22.06 -20.97 -6.01
N PRO A 444 20.84 -21.57 -6.11
CA PRO A 444 19.71 -21.17 -6.97
C PRO A 444 18.78 -20.19 -6.28
N THR A 445 18.47 -19.08 -6.90
CA THR A 445 17.56 -18.06 -6.37
C THR A 445 16.68 -17.43 -7.46
N LEU A 446 15.59 -16.78 -7.03
CA LEU A 446 14.80 -15.92 -7.90
C LEU A 446 15.54 -14.61 -8.24
N SER A 447 16.46 -14.16 -7.38
CA SER A 447 17.24 -12.93 -7.62
C SER A 447 18.18 -13.00 -8.82
N GLU A 448 18.55 -14.21 -9.30
CA GLU A 448 19.32 -14.34 -10.54
C GLU A 448 18.60 -13.73 -11.76
N MET A 449 17.27 -13.70 -11.76
CA MET A 449 16.50 -13.02 -12.81
C MET A 449 16.72 -11.51 -12.83
N MET A 450 17.07 -10.93 -11.68
CA MET A 450 17.41 -9.51 -11.60
C MET A 450 18.69 -9.24 -12.38
N HIS A 451 19.69 -10.11 -12.26
CA HIS A 451 20.93 -10.06 -13.05
C HIS A 451 20.68 -10.26 -14.54
N GLU A 452 19.94 -11.31 -14.92
CA GLU A 452 19.62 -11.61 -16.32
C GLU A 452 18.85 -10.47 -17.01
N SER A 453 17.92 -9.81 -16.29
CA SER A 453 17.21 -8.64 -16.82
C SER A 453 18.15 -7.46 -17.09
N VAL A 454 19.21 -7.27 -16.30
CA VAL A 454 20.24 -6.26 -16.57
C VAL A 454 21.06 -6.65 -17.81
N LEU A 455 21.47 -7.92 -17.90
CA LEU A 455 22.21 -8.44 -19.06
C LEU A 455 21.41 -8.29 -20.35
N ASP A 456 20.09 -8.54 -20.32
CA ASP A 456 19.22 -8.39 -21.49
C ASP A 456 19.18 -6.94 -22.01
N ALA A 457 19.17 -5.94 -21.14
CA ALA A 457 19.22 -4.54 -21.54
C ALA A 457 20.45 -4.18 -22.39
N TYR A 458 21.48 -5.00 -22.36
CA TYR A 458 22.78 -4.78 -23.02
C TYR A 458 23.17 -5.94 -23.95
N ASP A 459 22.20 -6.72 -24.42
CA ASP A 459 22.38 -7.83 -25.35
C ASP A 459 23.37 -8.92 -24.85
N ARG A 460 23.38 -9.13 -23.51
CA ARG A 460 24.29 -10.08 -22.82
C ARG A 460 23.56 -11.21 -22.11
N VAL A 461 22.23 -11.28 -22.20
CA VAL A 461 21.43 -12.34 -21.57
C VAL A 461 21.91 -13.73 -21.97
N ILE A 462 21.93 -14.68 -21.02
CA ILE A 462 22.49 -16.02 -21.25
C ILE A 462 21.40 -17.08 -21.26
N HIS A 463 20.42 -16.98 -20.36
CA HIS A 463 19.45 -18.05 -20.12
C HIS A 463 18.06 -17.79 -20.76
N MET A 464 18.04 -17.08 -21.90
CA MET A 464 16.80 -16.80 -22.65
C MET A 464 16.94 -17.14 -24.14
#